data_cb26a0e08ebd1cf5639ea80d72010784
#
_entry.id   cb26a0e08ebd1cf5639ea80d72010784
#
_cell.length_a   1.000
_cell.length_b   1.000
_cell.length_c   1.000
_cell.angle_alpha   90.00
_cell.angle_beta   90.00
_cell.angle_gamma   90.00
#
_symmetry.space_group_name_H-M   'P 1'
#
loop_
_entity.id
_entity.type
_entity.pdbx_description
1 polymer ?
#
loop_
_entity_poly.entity_id
_entity_poly.type
_entity_poly.pdbx_seq_one_letter_code
_entity_poly.pdbx_strand_id
1 'polypeptide(L)'
;QEVVDLCFMTWDSLHAATTASKVRKKAAALATTAAWNLGQWENMEKLVAVMEPQEMAVEGPFFRAVLAVHRGRFEDCAYHIDRARRLLHNTFSALVSESYKRAYTSMVSVQQLAEIEEVVEYKRVEMDSARADEATILRQRIVDKWQRRLKGCRLEVSAWQRVLKVRSLILSPAENVDSWLQFASLCRQSGNFPLSERILTHHLGSI
;
A
#
# COMPACT_ATOMS: atom_id res chain seq x y z
N GLN A 1 -8.52 -10.59 8.78
CA GLN A 1 -10.00 -10.60 8.84
C GLN A 1 -10.50 -10.10 10.19
N GLU A 2 -10.07 -10.72 11.29
CA GLU A 2 -10.47 -10.35 12.66
C GLU A 2 -10.37 -8.84 12.96
N VAL A 3 -9.32 -8.15 12.52
CA VAL A 3 -9.15 -6.70 12.72
C VAL A 3 -10.22 -5.89 12.00
N VAL A 4 -10.60 -6.30 10.79
CA VAL A 4 -11.65 -5.64 10.00
C VAL A 4 -13.00 -5.87 10.65
N ASP A 5 -13.30 -7.12 11.01
CA ASP A 5 -14.56 -7.51 11.63
C ASP A 5 -14.74 -6.84 13.01
N LEU A 6 -13.69 -6.84 13.83
CA LEU A 6 -13.69 -6.18 15.13
C LEU A 6 -13.93 -4.66 14.99
N CYS A 7 -13.31 -4.04 13.98
CA CYS A 7 -13.50 -2.62 13.72
C CYS A 7 -14.96 -2.29 13.38
N PHE A 8 -15.62 -3.10 12.55
CA PHE A 8 -17.03 -2.92 12.21
C PHE A 8 -17.95 -3.22 13.41
N MET A 9 -17.68 -4.27 14.17
CA MET A 9 -18.48 -4.62 15.36
C MET A 9 -18.42 -3.55 16.46
N THR A 10 -17.25 -2.92 16.65
CA THR A 10 -17.07 -1.89 17.68
C THR A 10 -17.42 -0.48 17.20
N TRP A 11 -17.68 -0.31 15.90
CA TRP A 11 -17.90 0.98 15.27
C TRP A 11 -19.07 1.75 15.87
N ASP A 12 -20.19 1.05 16.08
CA ASP A 12 -21.43 1.64 16.59
C ASP A 12 -21.35 1.94 18.10
N SER A 13 -20.58 1.15 18.85
CA SER A 13 -20.38 1.38 20.29
C SER A 13 -19.45 2.58 20.60
N LEU A 14 -18.63 3.01 19.62
CA LEU A 14 -17.71 4.14 19.76
C LEU A 14 -18.33 5.51 19.43
N HIS A 15 -19.64 5.60 19.20
CA HIS A 15 -20.30 6.87 18.81
C HIS A 15 -20.43 7.90 19.95
N ALA A 16 -20.23 7.55 21.23
CA ALA A 16 -20.72 8.34 22.34
C ALA A 16 -19.70 9.28 23.04
N ALA A 17 -18.40 9.28 22.71
CA ALA A 17 -17.40 10.07 23.43
C ALA A 17 -16.35 10.72 22.54
N THR A 18 -15.89 11.92 22.91
CA THR A 18 -14.87 12.70 22.17
C THR A 18 -13.51 11.98 22.10
N THR A 19 -13.17 11.20 23.11
CA THR A 19 -11.98 10.34 23.14
C THR A 19 -12.11 9.16 22.15
N ALA A 20 -13.33 8.69 21.92
CA ALA A 20 -13.66 7.65 20.97
C ALA A 20 -13.34 8.07 19.51
N SER A 21 -13.43 9.35 19.18
CA SER A 21 -13.09 9.85 17.83
C SER A 21 -11.62 9.56 17.46
N LYS A 22 -10.65 9.80 18.35
CA LYS A 22 -9.22 9.52 18.09
C LYS A 22 -8.93 8.02 17.99
N VAL A 23 -9.55 7.21 18.84
CA VAL A 23 -9.41 5.74 18.82
C VAL A 23 -10.01 5.21 17.52
N ARG A 24 -11.19 5.67 17.14
CA ARG A 24 -11.89 5.30 15.91
C ARG A 24 -11.07 5.60 14.68
N LYS A 25 -10.42 6.76 14.60
CA LYS A 25 -9.55 7.14 13.49
C LYS A 25 -8.34 6.22 13.35
N LYS A 26 -7.65 5.93 14.47
CA LYS A 26 -6.53 4.97 14.47
C LYS A 26 -6.99 3.56 14.09
N ALA A 27 -8.13 3.11 14.61
CA ALA A 27 -8.73 1.83 14.26
C ALA A 27 -9.08 1.77 12.77
N ALA A 28 -9.65 2.83 12.20
CA ALA A 28 -9.94 2.92 10.78
C ALA A 28 -8.71 2.77 9.90
N ALA A 29 -7.59 3.42 10.24
CA ALA A 29 -6.34 3.30 9.49
C ALA A 29 -5.77 1.87 9.51
N LEU A 30 -5.77 1.22 10.68
CA LEU A 30 -5.35 -0.17 10.83
C LEU A 30 -6.26 -1.14 10.08
N ALA A 31 -7.58 -0.98 10.22
CA ALA A 31 -8.56 -1.80 9.53
C ALA A 31 -8.50 -1.61 8.01
N THR A 32 -8.27 -0.37 7.53
CA THR A 32 -8.05 -0.10 6.11
C THR A 32 -6.81 -0.82 5.58
N THR A 33 -5.71 -0.79 6.35
CA THR A 33 -4.50 -1.55 6.00
C THR A 33 -4.78 -3.05 5.91
N ALA A 34 -5.53 -3.59 6.87
CA ALA A 34 -5.91 -5.00 6.89
C ALA A 34 -6.83 -5.35 5.70
N ALA A 35 -7.86 -4.54 5.43
CA ALA A 35 -8.78 -4.71 4.31
C ALA A 35 -8.04 -4.68 2.97
N TRP A 36 -7.11 -3.73 2.79
CA TRP A 36 -6.27 -3.68 1.59
C TRP A 36 -5.38 -4.91 1.44
N ASN A 37 -4.72 -5.36 2.52
CA ASN A 37 -3.89 -6.58 2.49
C ASN A 37 -4.70 -7.84 2.15
N LEU A 38 -5.97 -7.88 2.52
CA LEU A 38 -6.91 -8.96 2.21
C LEU A 38 -7.58 -8.81 0.83
N GLY A 39 -7.42 -7.69 0.15
CA GLY A 39 -8.10 -7.41 -1.12
C GLY A 39 -9.59 -7.09 -0.97
N GLN A 40 -10.03 -6.68 0.21
CA GLN A 40 -11.43 -6.36 0.53
C GLN A 40 -11.74 -4.89 0.16
N TRP A 41 -11.91 -4.63 -1.13
CA TRP A 41 -12.04 -3.28 -1.68
C TRP A 41 -13.26 -2.51 -1.16
N GLU A 42 -14.41 -3.18 -1.00
CA GLU A 42 -15.63 -2.55 -0.46
C GLU A 42 -15.47 -2.14 1.00
N ASN A 43 -14.86 -3.02 1.82
CA ASN A 43 -14.58 -2.70 3.22
C ASN A 43 -13.55 -1.57 3.33
N MET A 44 -12.50 -1.62 2.51
CA MET A 44 -11.51 -0.55 2.42
C MET A 44 -12.15 0.79 2.11
N GLU A 45 -13.09 0.85 1.19
CA GLU A 45 -13.79 2.07 0.82
C GLU A 45 -14.61 2.65 1.97
N LYS A 46 -15.41 1.81 2.65
CA LYS A 46 -16.19 2.23 3.82
C LYS A 46 -15.29 2.81 4.91
N LEU A 47 -14.15 2.16 5.17
CA LEU A 47 -13.18 2.62 6.18
C LEU A 47 -12.49 3.92 5.79
N VAL A 48 -12.11 4.06 4.52
CA VAL A 48 -11.48 5.29 3.99
C VAL A 48 -12.44 6.47 4.01
N ALA A 49 -13.74 6.25 3.80
CA ALA A 49 -14.76 7.30 3.86
C ALA A 49 -14.85 7.94 5.27
N VAL A 50 -14.54 7.18 6.31
CA VAL A 50 -14.55 7.65 7.70
C VAL A 50 -13.27 8.42 8.07
N MET A 51 -12.19 8.23 7.32
CA MET A 51 -10.96 9.01 7.51
C MET A 51 -11.21 10.45 7.05
N GLU A 52 -11.09 11.41 7.97
CA GLU A 52 -11.30 12.82 7.64
C GLU A 52 -10.30 13.30 6.57
N PRO A 53 -10.77 14.04 5.55
CA PRO A 53 -9.87 14.58 4.52
C PRO A 53 -8.82 15.55 5.07
N GLN A 54 -9.07 16.16 6.22
CA GLN A 54 -8.22 17.19 6.82
C GLN A 54 -7.14 16.64 7.77
N GLU A 55 -7.09 15.33 8.01
CA GLU A 55 -6.04 14.76 8.85
C GLU A 55 -4.65 14.97 8.26
N MET A 56 -3.71 15.32 9.16
CA MET A 56 -2.28 15.47 8.84
C MET A 56 -1.59 14.11 8.62
N ALA A 57 -2.33 13.03 8.56
CA ALA A 57 -1.84 11.67 8.38
C ALA A 57 -1.75 11.31 6.89
N VAL A 58 -0.65 10.71 6.48
CA VAL A 58 -0.35 10.32 5.10
C VAL A 58 -1.24 9.17 4.62
N GLU A 59 -1.69 8.33 5.54
CA GLU A 59 -2.46 7.11 5.27
C GLU A 59 -3.78 7.41 4.54
N GLY A 60 -4.49 8.46 4.93
CA GLY A 60 -5.75 8.83 4.31
C GLY A 60 -5.63 9.12 2.82
N PRO A 61 -4.81 10.09 2.40
CA PRO A 61 -4.55 10.34 0.98
C PRO A 61 -3.96 9.13 0.25
N PHE A 62 -3.06 8.37 0.88
CA PHE A 62 -2.47 7.17 0.29
C PHE A 62 -3.54 6.14 -0.09
N PHE A 63 -4.44 5.79 0.83
CA PHE A 63 -5.49 4.80 0.56
C PHE A 63 -6.52 5.32 -0.44
N ARG A 64 -6.80 6.62 -0.47
CA ARG A 64 -7.65 7.21 -1.52
C ARG A 64 -7.00 7.13 -2.89
N ALA A 65 -5.68 7.31 -2.99
CA ALA A 65 -4.94 7.12 -4.24
C ALA A 65 -5.03 5.66 -4.72
N VAL A 66 -4.84 4.68 -3.83
CA VAL A 66 -4.98 3.26 -4.15
C VAL A 66 -6.38 2.91 -4.64
N LEU A 67 -7.44 3.39 -3.96
CA LEU A 67 -8.82 3.19 -4.40
C LEU A 67 -9.12 3.86 -5.74
N ALA A 68 -8.58 5.06 -5.97
CA ALA A 68 -8.74 5.77 -7.23
C ALA A 68 -8.11 5.00 -8.39
N VAL A 69 -6.91 4.42 -8.21
CA VAL A 69 -6.28 3.52 -9.20
C VAL A 69 -7.14 2.29 -9.46
N HIS A 70 -7.62 1.64 -8.40
CA HIS A 70 -8.46 0.45 -8.54
C HIS A 70 -9.74 0.72 -9.35
N ARG A 71 -10.26 1.93 -9.26
CA ARG A 71 -11.47 2.38 -9.98
C ARG A 71 -11.21 3.05 -11.32
N GLY A 72 -9.95 3.13 -11.76
CA GLY A 72 -9.57 3.82 -13.00
C GLY A 72 -9.72 5.35 -12.96
N ARG A 73 -9.85 5.96 -11.76
CA ARG A 73 -9.96 7.42 -11.58
C ARG A 73 -8.59 8.06 -11.41
N PHE A 74 -7.85 8.15 -12.51
CA PHE A 74 -6.43 8.52 -12.48
C PHE A 74 -6.16 9.98 -12.08
N GLU A 75 -7.08 10.91 -12.39
CA GLU A 75 -6.94 12.31 -11.97
C GLU A 75 -7.11 12.47 -10.46
N ASP A 76 -8.10 11.77 -9.89
CA ASP A 76 -8.28 11.71 -8.43
C ASP A 76 -7.06 11.10 -7.75
N CYS A 77 -6.48 10.06 -8.37
CA CYS A 77 -5.26 9.45 -7.88
C CYS A 77 -4.11 10.45 -7.81
N ALA A 78 -3.86 11.21 -8.89
CA ALA A 78 -2.82 12.22 -8.95
C ALA A 78 -3.01 13.29 -7.85
N TYR A 79 -4.24 13.78 -7.66
CA TYR A 79 -4.58 14.72 -6.59
C TYR A 79 -4.23 14.16 -5.19
N HIS A 80 -4.57 12.90 -4.92
CA HIS A 80 -4.30 12.28 -3.63
C HIS A 80 -2.81 11.99 -3.42
N ILE A 81 -2.06 11.64 -4.46
CA ILE A 81 -0.60 11.49 -4.41
C ILE A 81 0.07 12.82 -4.05
N ASP A 82 -0.30 13.90 -4.71
CA ASP A 82 0.24 15.23 -4.42
C ASP A 82 -0.05 15.66 -2.98
N ARG A 83 -1.24 15.36 -2.49
CA ARG A 83 -1.60 15.64 -1.11
C ARG A 83 -0.76 14.82 -0.13
N ALA A 84 -0.57 13.52 -0.38
CA ALA A 84 0.28 12.66 0.45
C ALA A 84 1.73 13.16 0.46
N ARG A 85 2.27 13.59 -0.68
CA ARG A 85 3.62 14.14 -0.80
C ARG A 85 3.80 15.42 0.01
N ARG A 86 2.84 16.34 -0.03
CA ARG A 86 2.88 17.57 0.79
C ARG A 86 2.94 17.24 2.29
N LEU A 87 2.16 16.28 2.75
CA LEU A 87 2.20 15.83 4.15
C LEU A 87 3.54 15.17 4.51
N LEU A 88 4.07 14.33 3.61
CA LEU A 88 5.38 13.69 3.80
C LEU A 88 6.52 14.71 3.82
N HIS A 89 6.47 15.74 2.98
CA HIS A 89 7.51 16.77 2.94
C HIS A 89 7.69 17.44 4.30
N ASN A 90 6.60 17.83 4.94
CA ASN A 90 6.64 18.48 6.26
C ASN A 90 7.22 17.55 7.34
N THR A 91 6.82 16.28 7.30
CA THR A 91 7.31 15.28 8.26
C THR A 91 8.76 14.89 7.98
N PHE A 92 9.12 14.72 6.71
CA PHE A 92 10.45 14.27 6.30
C PHE A 92 11.53 15.30 6.62
N SER A 93 11.26 16.58 6.37
CA SER A 93 12.20 17.67 6.67
C SER A 93 12.56 17.74 8.16
N ALA A 94 11.62 17.43 9.05
CA ALA A 94 11.89 17.34 10.49
C ALA A 94 12.66 16.07 10.89
N LEU A 95 12.36 14.92 10.26
CA LEU A 95 12.90 13.63 10.66
C LEU A 95 14.32 13.36 10.15
N VAL A 96 14.71 13.91 9.00
CA VAL A 96 16.04 13.67 8.39
C VAL A 96 17.16 14.14 9.31
N SER A 97 16.93 15.23 10.03
CA SER A 97 17.93 15.76 10.98
C SER A 97 17.99 14.99 12.31
N GLU A 98 16.94 14.20 12.63
CA GLU A 98 16.86 13.52 13.92
C GLU A 98 17.30 12.05 13.88
N SER A 99 16.82 11.27 12.92
CA SER A 99 17.07 9.83 12.88
C SER A 99 16.80 9.21 11.51
N TYR A 100 17.81 8.60 10.91
CA TYR A 100 17.69 7.82 9.68
C TYR A 100 16.66 6.68 9.79
N LYS A 101 16.55 6.01 10.93
CA LYS A 101 15.59 4.92 11.13
C LYS A 101 14.13 5.42 11.04
N ARG A 102 13.85 6.59 11.61
CA ARG A 102 12.52 7.21 11.54
C ARG A 102 12.22 7.73 10.14
N ALA A 103 13.20 8.36 9.51
CA ALA A 103 13.10 8.85 8.14
C ALA A 103 12.87 7.71 7.13
N TYR A 104 13.41 6.51 7.36
CA TYR A 104 13.28 5.36 6.45
C TYR A 104 11.82 4.98 6.19
N THR A 105 10.96 4.99 7.21
CA THR A 105 9.52 4.71 7.05
C THR A 105 8.86 5.70 6.09
N SER A 106 9.23 6.98 6.17
CA SER A 106 8.74 8.02 5.26
C SER A 106 9.30 7.84 3.85
N MET A 107 10.55 7.41 3.72
CA MET A 107 11.15 7.06 2.41
C MET A 107 10.41 5.91 1.72
N VAL A 108 10.02 4.87 2.48
CA VAL A 108 9.18 3.78 1.95
C VAL A 108 7.83 4.31 1.47
N SER A 109 7.22 5.27 2.19
CA SER A 109 5.96 5.91 1.75
C SER A 109 6.16 6.69 0.44
N VAL A 110 7.25 7.44 0.30
CA VAL A 110 7.60 8.15 -0.96
C VAL A 110 7.77 7.16 -2.11
N GLN A 111 8.46 6.04 -1.86
CA GLN A 111 8.62 4.98 -2.87
C GLN A 111 7.26 4.40 -3.28
N GLN A 112 6.37 4.10 -2.33
CA GLN A 112 5.03 3.58 -2.64
C GLN A 112 4.24 4.56 -3.53
N LEU A 113 4.29 5.86 -3.25
CA LEU A 113 3.61 6.88 -4.06
C LEU A 113 4.19 6.94 -5.48
N ALA A 114 5.50 6.84 -5.63
CA ALA A 114 6.15 6.79 -6.94
C ALA A 114 5.78 5.51 -7.71
N GLU A 115 5.69 4.36 -7.04
CA GLU A 115 5.25 3.11 -7.68
C GLU A 115 3.76 3.15 -8.05
N ILE A 116 2.90 3.85 -7.29
CA ILE A 116 1.49 4.08 -7.68
C ILE A 116 1.40 4.95 -8.96
N GLU A 117 2.25 5.97 -9.12
CA GLU A 117 2.29 6.75 -10.37
C GLU A 117 2.69 5.89 -11.57
N GLU A 118 3.68 5.03 -11.40
CA GLU A 118 4.09 4.09 -12.44
C GLU A 118 2.96 3.09 -12.79
N VAL A 119 2.17 2.67 -11.79
CA VAL A 119 0.95 1.88 -12.02
C VAL A 119 -0.08 2.67 -12.85
N VAL A 120 -0.30 3.95 -12.53
CA VAL A 120 -1.22 4.82 -13.29
C VAL A 120 -0.75 5.00 -14.72
N GLU A 121 0.54 5.25 -14.93
CA GLU A 121 1.14 5.38 -16.25
C GLU A 121 0.88 4.11 -17.09
N TYR A 122 1.17 2.94 -16.52
CA TYR A 122 0.93 1.65 -17.18
C TYR A 122 -0.55 1.44 -17.50
N LYS A 123 -1.45 1.65 -16.53
CA LYS A 123 -2.88 1.43 -16.73
C LYS A 123 -3.49 2.36 -17.76
N ARG A 124 -3.03 3.60 -17.89
CA ARG A 124 -3.46 4.52 -18.95
C ARG A 124 -3.08 4.00 -20.35
N VAL A 125 -1.89 3.42 -20.49
CA VAL A 125 -1.44 2.82 -21.76
C VAL A 125 -2.16 1.51 -22.03
N GLU A 126 -2.36 0.67 -21.01
CA GLU A 126 -3.07 -0.62 -21.09
C GLU A 126 -4.52 -0.46 -21.55
N MET A 127 -5.20 0.62 -21.16
CA MET A 127 -6.59 0.90 -21.55
C MET A 127 -6.75 1.23 -23.03
N ASP A 128 -5.68 1.62 -23.72
CA ASP A 128 -5.67 1.90 -25.15
C ASP A 128 -5.22 0.67 -25.91
N SER A 129 -6.16 -0.07 -26.48
CA SER A 129 -5.87 -1.30 -27.23
C SER A 129 -4.96 -1.08 -28.43
N ALA A 130 -4.89 0.13 -28.98
CA ALA A 130 -3.96 0.47 -30.06
C ALA A 130 -2.50 0.53 -29.59
N ARG A 131 -2.26 0.59 -28.27
CA ARG A 131 -0.93 0.72 -27.65
C ARG A 131 -0.50 -0.55 -26.88
N ALA A 132 -1.05 -1.71 -27.21
CA ALA A 132 -0.78 -2.96 -26.49
C ALA A 132 0.72 -3.34 -26.43
N ASP A 133 1.46 -3.14 -27.54
CA ASP A 133 2.92 -3.39 -27.60
C ASP A 133 3.68 -2.42 -26.67
N GLU A 134 3.28 -1.15 -26.65
CA GLU A 134 3.86 -0.14 -25.78
C GLU A 134 3.57 -0.46 -24.31
N ALA A 135 2.37 -0.91 -23.98
CA ALA A 135 1.99 -1.34 -22.62
C ALA A 135 2.89 -2.51 -22.16
N THR A 136 3.17 -3.48 -23.04
CA THR A 136 4.03 -4.62 -22.72
C THR A 136 5.47 -4.18 -22.44
N ILE A 137 6.03 -3.30 -23.26
CA ILE A 137 7.38 -2.76 -23.08
C ILE A 137 7.46 -1.93 -21.79
N LEU A 138 6.48 -1.07 -21.56
CA LEU A 138 6.41 -0.24 -20.34
C LEU A 138 6.33 -1.09 -19.08
N ARG A 139 5.49 -2.12 -19.12
CA ARG A 139 5.35 -3.07 -18.01
C ARG A 139 6.66 -3.74 -17.66
N GLN A 140 7.40 -4.24 -18.63
CA GLN A 140 8.69 -4.87 -18.41
C GLN A 140 9.70 -3.89 -17.79
N ARG A 141 9.75 -2.64 -18.30
CA ARG A 141 10.62 -1.59 -17.74
C ARG A 141 10.27 -1.27 -16.26
N ILE A 142 8.97 -1.24 -15.92
CA ILE A 142 8.50 -1.03 -14.56
C ILE A 142 8.95 -2.20 -13.66
N VAL A 143 8.76 -3.43 -14.09
CA VAL A 143 9.16 -4.64 -13.34
C VAL A 143 10.66 -4.62 -13.06
N ASP A 144 11.49 -4.37 -14.07
CA ASP A 144 12.95 -4.30 -13.92
C ASP A 144 13.39 -3.18 -12.96
N LYS A 145 12.73 -2.03 -13.03
CA LYS A 145 12.95 -0.91 -12.11
C LYS A 145 12.60 -1.29 -10.68
N TRP A 146 11.44 -1.93 -10.49
CA TRP A 146 10.96 -2.36 -9.18
C TRP A 146 11.84 -3.43 -8.55
N GLN A 147 12.35 -4.38 -9.32
CA GLN A 147 13.29 -5.38 -8.82
C GLN A 147 14.60 -4.73 -8.33
N ARG A 148 15.14 -3.77 -9.09
CA ARG A 148 16.34 -3.01 -8.67
C ARG A 148 16.09 -2.22 -7.38
N ARG A 149 14.93 -1.56 -7.24
CA ARG A 149 14.56 -0.85 -6.01
C ARG A 149 14.42 -1.80 -4.82
N LEU A 150 13.83 -2.97 -5.01
CA LEU A 150 13.64 -3.94 -3.93
C LEU A 150 14.98 -4.44 -3.38
N LYS A 151 15.98 -4.66 -4.26
CA LYS A 151 17.35 -5.02 -3.84
C LYS A 151 18.01 -3.95 -2.98
N GLY A 152 17.63 -2.69 -3.17
CA GLY A 152 18.12 -1.56 -2.35
C GLY A 152 17.32 -1.32 -1.07
N CYS A 153 16.18 -1.99 -0.87
CA CYS A 153 15.38 -1.86 0.33
C CYS A 153 16.04 -2.58 1.52
N ARG A 154 15.89 -1.99 2.72
CA ARG A 154 16.27 -2.70 3.96
C ARG A 154 15.48 -4.00 4.08
N LEU A 155 16.11 -5.01 4.66
CA LEU A 155 15.48 -6.31 4.93
C LEU A 155 14.56 -6.21 6.16
N GLU A 156 13.48 -5.44 6.01
CA GLU A 156 12.45 -5.24 7.01
C GLU A 156 11.11 -5.75 6.46
N VAL A 157 10.46 -6.65 7.19
CA VAL A 157 9.19 -7.30 6.78
C VAL A 157 8.12 -6.26 6.44
N SER A 158 7.98 -5.23 7.30
CA SER A 158 6.98 -4.17 7.11
C SER A 158 7.21 -3.34 5.83
N ALA A 159 8.45 -3.02 5.51
CA ALA A 159 8.80 -2.25 4.31
C ALA A 159 8.53 -3.08 3.04
N TRP A 160 8.98 -4.33 3.02
CA TRP A 160 8.77 -5.24 1.89
C TRP A 160 7.28 -5.50 1.64
N GLN A 161 6.51 -5.79 2.69
CA GLN A 161 5.07 -6.01 2.57
C GLN A 161 4.36 -4.82 1.93
N ARG A 162 4.68 -3.60 2.38
CA ARG A 162 4.09 -2.36 1.86
C ARG A 162 4.39 -2.15 0.38
N VAL A 163 5.63 -2.37 -0.04
CA VAL A 163 6.07 -2.22 -1.44
C VAL A 163 5.44 -3.29 -2.32
N LEU A 164 5.53 -4.57 -1.93
CA LEU A 164 4.98 -5.68 -2.72
C LEU A 164 3.47 -5.57 -2.88
N LYS A 165 2.77 -5.02 -1.88
CA LYS A 165 1.32 -4.81 -1.97
C LYS A 165 0.93 -3.74 -3.00
N VAL A 166 1.72 -2.69 -3.19
CA VAL A 166 1.52 -1.72 -4.28
C VAL A 166 1.71 -2.42 -5.64
N ARG A 167 2.74 -3.22 -5.77
CA ARG A 167 3.05 -3.94 -7.02
C ARG A 167 1.97 -4.94 -7.42
N SER A 168 1.26 -5.51 -6.43
CA SER A 168 0.13 -6.40 -6.70
C SER A 168 -1.09 -5.72 -7.36
N LEU A 169 -1.05 -4.40 -7.57
CA LEU A 169 -2.06 -3.70 -8.38
C LEU A 169 -1.96 -4.02 -9.89
N ILE A 170 -0.79 -4.45 -10.36
CA ILE A 170 -0.56 -4.80 -11.78
C ILE A 170 0.19 -6.13 -11.98
N LEU A 171 0.80 -6.68 -10.94
CA LEU A 171 1.51 -7.96 -11.01
C LEU A 171 0.76 -9.02 -10.22
N SER A 172 0.42 -10.12 -10.89
CA SER A 172 -0.07 -11.31 -10.21
C SER A 172 1.07 -11.97 -9.40
N PRO A 173 0.77 -12.79 -8.40
CA PRO A 173 1.78 -13.56 -7.67
C PRO A 173 2.67 -14.40 -8.59
N ALA A 174 2.09 -15.01 -9.63
CA ALA A 174 2.80 -15.82 -10.61
C ALA A 174 3.87 -15.04 -11.40
N GLU A 175 3.62 -13.77 -11.67
CA GLU A 175 4.55 -12.90 -12.40
C GLU A 175 5.66 -12.32 -11.51
N ASN A 176 5.52 -12.43 -10.20
CA ASN A 176 6.47 -11.86 -9.22
C ASN A 176 6.91 -12.90 -8.17
N VAL A 177 6.98 -14.17 -8.57
CA VAL A 177 7.30 -15.33 -7.69
C VAL A 177 8.59 -15.08 -6.91
N ASP A 178 9.66 -14.67 -7.59
CA ASP A 178 10.97 -14.47 -6.95
C ASP A 178 10.92 -13.47 -5.79
N SER A 179 10.21 -12.35 -5.97
CA SER A 179 10.05 -11.35 -4.90
C SER A 179 9.24 -11.89 -3.73
N TRP A 180 8.19 -12.67 -4.00
CA TRP A 180 7.38 -13.28 -2.95
C TRP A 180 8.12 -14.39 -2.19
N LEU A 181 8.95 -15.19 -2.88
CA LEU A 181 9.81 -16.20 -2.25
C LEU A 181 10.88 -15.54 -1.36
N GLN A 182 11.52 -14.48 -1.84
CA GLN A 182 12.47 -13.70 -1.04
C GLN A 182 11.77 -13.08 0.18
N PHE A 183 10.55 -12.58 0.02
CA PHE A 183 9.77 -12.03 1.13
C PHE A 183 9.37 -13.11 2.15
N ALA A 184 8.95 -14.29 1.71
CA ALA A 184 8.66 -15.42 2.61
C ALA A 184 9.93 -15.84 3.39
N SER A 185 11.09 -15.87 2.73
CA SER A 185 12.38 -16.12 3.39
C SER A 185 12.71 -15.05 4.44
N LEU A 186 12.51 -13.77 4.11
CA LEU A 186 12.69 -12.66 5.05
C LEU A 186 11.77 -12.76 6.25
N CYS A 187 10.50 -13.10 6.06
CA CYS A 187 9.54 -13.32 7.13
C CYS A 187 10.00 -14.44 8.07
N ARG A 188 10.47 -15.56 7.51
CA ARG A 188 11.02 -16.69 8.29
C ARG A 188 12.24 -16.28 9.09
N GLN A 189 13.19 -15.58 8.49
CA GLN A 189 14.39 -15.10 9.15
C GLN A 189 14.09 -14.10 10.29
N SER A 190 12.99 -13.34 10.15
CA SER A 190 12.51 -12.40 11.16
C SER A 190 11.63 -13.04 12.23
N GLY A 191 11.42 -14.38 12.22
CA GLY A 191 10.58 -15.08 13.16
C GLY A 191 9.09 -14.99 12.89
N ASN A 192 8.68 -14.37 11.77
CA ASN A 192 7.26 -14.25 11.41
C ASN A 192 6.82 -15.46 10.54
N PHE A 193 6.80 -16.64 11.16
CA PHE A 193 6.46 -17.89 10.51
C PHE A 193 5.02 -17.94 9.94
N PRO A 194 3.98 -17.42 10.64
CA PRO A 194 2.63 -17.45 10.11
C PRO A 194 2.47 -16.65 8.81
N LEU A 195 3.17 -15.52 8.71
CA LEU A 195 3.15 -14.72 7.48
C LEU A 195 3.89 -15.42 6.34
N SER A 196 5.04 -16.04 6.63
CA SER A 196 5.80 -16.81 5.64
C SER A 196 4.96 -17.97 5.10
N GLU A 197 4.32 -18.76 5.97
CA GLU A 197 3.42 -19.85 5.58
C GLU A 197 2.26 -19.36 4.70
N ARG A 198 1.62 -18.26 5.11
CA ARG A 198 0.51 -17.67 4.35
C ARG A 198 0.95 -17.22 2.94
N ILE A 199 2.14 -16.66 2.79
CA ILE A 199 2.68 -16.28 1.47
C ILE A 199 2.83 -17.52 0.59
N LEU A 200 3.42 -18.58 1.14
CA LEU A 200 3.69 -19.80 0.39
C LEU A 200 2.40 -20.57 0.03
N THR A 201 1.43 -20.62 0.93
CA THR A 201 0.20 -21.40 0.74
C THR A 201 -0.88 -20.65 -0.02
N HIS A 202 -1.08 -19.36 0.24
CA HIS A 202 -2.18 -18.58 -0.35
C HIS A 202 -1.77 -17.67 -1.51
N HIS A 203 -0.53 -17.15 -1.51
CA HIS A 203 -0.08 -16.33 -2.64
C HIS A 203 0.59 -17.15 -3.74
N LEU A 204 1.35 -18.18 -3.38
CA LEU A 204 2.11 -19.01 -4.33
C LEU A 204 1.52 -20.39 -4.52
N GLY A 205 0.76 -20.92 -3.57
CA GLY A 205 0.17 -22.26 -3.63
C GLY A 205 -1.03 -22.41 -4.57
N SER A 206 -1.48 -21.29 -5.17
CA SER A 206 -2.53 -21.25 -6.21
C SER A 206 -1.95 -21.04 -7.62
N ILE A 207 -0.63 -21.13 -7.78
CA ILE A 207 0.08 -21.11 -9.06
C ILE A 207 0.31 -22.54 -9.52
#